data_29a605cc982e19128def09dfa67fcc0e
#
_entry.id   29a605cc982e19128def09dfa67fcc0e
#
_cell.length_a   1.000
_cell.length_b   1.000
_cell.length_c   1.000
_cell.angle_alpha   90.00
_cell.angle_beta   90.00
_cell.angle_gamma   90.00
#
_symmetry.space_group_name_H-M   'P 1'
#
loop_
_entity.id
_entity.type
_entity.pdbx_description
1 polymer ?
#
loop_
_entity_poly.entity_id
_entity_poly.type
_entity_poly.pdbx_seq_one_letter_code
_entity_poly.pdbx_strand_id
1 'polypeptide(L)'
;MKRREDWFDGQFDLDPTRLVFIDETWASTAMARLRGRALKGERLRAGIPHGHWKTTTFVAGLRLTGMVAPMVLDGPINRDAFLTYVNQVLVPELTPGDIVVMDNLSSHKGAGAREAIEAAGATLLYLPPYSPDFNPIENAFAKLKALLRKAAERSVDGLWTAIGRLIDLFTPSECANYFTAAGYDPD
;
A
#
# COMPACT_ATOMS: atom_id res chain seq x y z
N MET A 1 -22.45 6.19 -7.34
CA MET A 1 -22.07 7.10 -8.43
C MET A 1 -21.73 8.47 -7.86
N LYS A 2 -22.67 9.21 -7.25
CA LYS A 2 -22.44 10.57 -6.76
C LYS A 2 -21.15 10.77 -5.93
N ARG A 3 -20.83 9.89 -4.95
CA ARG A 3 -19.61 10.02 -4.13
C ARG A 3 -18.31 9.88 -4.91
N ARG A 4 -18.29 9.15 -6.02
CA ARG A 4 -17.12 9.04 -6.89
C ARG A 4 -16.97 10.27 -7.78
N GLU A 5 -18.09 10.83 -8.25
CA GLU A 5 -18.12 12.09 -9.00
C GLU A 5 -17.65 13.24 -8.09
N ASP A 6 -18.20 13.35 -6.89
CA ASP A 6 -17.80 14.36 -5.90
C ASP A 6 -16.28 14.26 -5.55
N TRP A 7 -15.72 13.04 -5.48
CA TRP A 7 -14.28 12.84 -5.26
C TRP A 7 -13.46 13.24 -6.47
N PHE A 8 -13.88 12.80 -7.66
CA PHE A 8 -13.18 13.12 -8.92
C PHE A 8 -13.12 14.62 -9.14
N ASP A 9 -14.20 15.34 -8.87
CA ASP A 9 -14.24 16.80 -9.00
C ASP A 9 -13.36 17.51 -7.95
N GLY A 10 -13.33 16.97 -6.71
CA GLY A 10 -12.59 17.58 -5.60
C GLY A 10 -11.12 17.17 -5.52
N GLN A 11 -10.69 16.09 -6.19
CA GLN A 11 -9.28 15.63 -6.09
C GLN A 11 -8.28 16.61 -6.71
N PHE A 12 -8.70 17.44 -7.66
CA PHE A 12 -7.87 18.48 -8.29
C PHE A 12 -7.52 19.64 -7.35
N ASP A 13 -8.27 19.80 -6.25
CA ASP A 13 -7.99 20.81 -5.23
C ASP A 13 -6.99 20.32 -4.16
N LEU A 14 -6.61 19.04 -4.22
CA LEU A 14 -5.68 18.42 -3.27
C LEU A 14 -4.23 18.62 -3.75
N ASP A 15 -3.38 19.19 -2.88
CA ASP A 15 -1.95 19.29 -3.14
C ASP A 15 -1.27 17.90 -3.08
N PRO A 16 -0.79 17.35 -4.21
CA PRO A 16 -0.20 16.02 -4.24
C PRO A 16 1.04 15.88 -3.34
N THR A 17 1.75 16.97 -3.05
CA THR A 17 2.94 16.96 -2.19
C THR A 17 2.59 16.70 -0.72
N ARG A 18 1.33 16.93 -0.33
CA ARG A 18 0.78 16.71 1.01
C ARG A 18 0.07 15.37 1.18
N LEU A 19 -0.19 14.67 0.07
CA LEU A 19 -0.95 13.42 0.12
C LEU A 19 -0.11 12.26 0.65
N VAL A 20 -0.72 11.49 1.54
CA VAL A 20 -0.19 10.24 2.09
C VAL A 20 -1.27 9.16 1.96
N PHE A 21 -1.14 8.29 0.97
CA PHE A 21 -2.09 7.19 0.78
C PHE A 21 -1.68 6.00 1.65
N ILE A 22 -2.54 5.60 2.57
CA ILE A 22 -2.32 4.45 3.46
C ILE A 22 -3.22 3.29 3.04
N ASP A 23 -2.63 2.11 2.94
CA ASP A 23 -3.36 0.88 2.64
C ASP A 23 -2.61 -0.35 3.16
N GLU A 24 -3.27 -1.51 3.15
CA GLU A 24 -2.66 -2.79 3.48
C GLU A 24 -2.73 -3.77 2.31
N THR A 25 -1.73 -4.63 2.27
CA THR A 25 -1.70 -5.75 1.34
C THR A 25 -1.14 -6.99 1.99
N TRP A 26 -1.48 -8.15 1.45
CA TRP A 26 -0.96 -9.41 1.94
C TRP A 26 0.20 -9.92 1.06
N ALA A 27 1.14 -10.59 1.70
CA ALA A 27 2.19 -11.39 1.08
C ALA A 27 2.24 -12.78 1.74
N SER A 28 2.77 -13.77 1.04
CA SER A 28 2.89 -15.12 1.62
C SER A 28 4.16 -15.83 1.17
N THR A 29 4.58 -16.80 1.98
CA THR A 29 5.72 -17.69 1.67
C THR A 29 5.44 -18.65 0.51
N ALA A 30 4.20 -18.72 0.01
CA ALA A 30 3.80 -19.50 -1.16
C ALA A 30 3.84 -18.68 -2.48
N MET A 31 4.23 -17.40 -2.43
CA MET A 31 4.27 -16.57 -3.63
C MET A 31 5.19 -17.16 -4.69
N ALA A 32 4.66 -17.31 -5.92
CA ALA A 32 5.36 -17.80 -7.08
C ALA A 32 5.05 -16.94 -8.31
N ARG A 33 5.93 -16.96 -9.31
CA ARG A 33 5.70 -16.24 -10.56
C ARG A 33 4.43 -16.74 -11.23
N LEU A 34 3.56 -15.82 -11.62
CA LEU A 34 2.29 -16.14 -12.29
C LEU A 34 2.48 -16.42 -13.79
N ARG A 35 3.58 -15.97 -14.36
CA ARG A 35 3.88 -16.07 -15.80
C ARG A 35 5.37 -16.34 -16.00
N GLY A 36 5.72 -16.98 -17.12
CA GLY A 36 7.08 -17.22 -17.56
C GLY A 36 7.12 -17.31 -19.08
N ARG A 37 8.30 -17.54 -19.64
CA ARG A 37 8.52 -17.71 -21.08
C ARG A 37 9.11 -19.09 -21.34
N ALA A 38 8.67 -19.75 -22.40
CA ALA A 38 9.24 -20.96 -22.96
C ALA A 38 9.45 -20.74 -24.46
N LEU A 39 10.22 -21.61 -25.11
CA LEU A 39 10.35 -21.62 -26.56
C LEU A 39 8.99 -21.87 -27.21
N LYS A 40 8.81 -21.37 -28.45
CA LYS A 40 7.58 -21.58 -29.20
C LYS A 40 7.35 -23.09 -29.38
N GLY A 41 6.19 -23.56 -28.97
CA GLY A 41 5.82 -24.98 -29.02
C GLY A 41 6.15 -25.77 -27.73
N GLU A 42 6.87 -25.19 -26.77
CA GLU A 42 7.17 -25.85 -25.51
C GLU A 42 6.22 -25.38 -24.38
N ARG A 43 5.88 -26.33 -23.51
CA ARG A 43 5.08 -26.02 -22.31
C ARG A 43 5.99 -25.52 -21.19
N LEU A 44 5.73 -24.30 -20.68
CA LEU A 44 6.39 -23.82 -19.48
C LEU A 44 6.05 -24.72 -18.29
N ARG A 45 7.08 -25.27 -17.64
CA ARG A 45 6.96 -26.02 -16.39
C ARG A 45 7.73 -25.28 -15.30
N ALA A 46 7.07 -25.04 -14.15
CA ALA A 46 7.70 -24.42 -13.01
C ALA A 46 7.17 -25.10 -11.73
N GLY A 47 8.05 -25.30 -10.75
CA GLY A 47 7.66 -25.76 -9.42
C GLY A 47 6.87 -24.66 -8.70
N ILE A 48 5.73 -25.02 -8.12
CA ILE A 48 4.94 -24.17 -7.26
C ILE A 48 5.10 -24.69 -5.81
N PRO A 49 5.32 -23.80 -4.82
CA PRO A 49 5.37 -24.23 -3.43
C PRO A 49 4.08 -24.95 -3.04
N HIS A 50 4.22 -26.13 -2.45
CA HIS A 50 3.11 -26.93 -1.97
C HIS A 50 3.24 -27.13 -0.44
N GLY A 51 2.12 -27.20 0.27
CA GLY A 51 2.08 -27.41 1.73
C GLY A 51 1.53 -26.20 2.47
N HIS A 52 1.85 -26.12 3.76
CA HIS A 52 1.40 -25.01 4.61
C HIS A 52 2.24 -23.77 4.36
N TRP A 53 1.57 -22.67 4.07
CA TRP A 53 2.21 -21.35 3.90
C TRP A 53 1.79 -20.39 5.01
N LYS A 54 2.61 -19.40 5.24
CA LYS A 54 2.34 -18.29 6.16
C LYS A 54 1.97 -17.06 5.36
N THR A 55 1.01 -16.30 5.87
CA THR A 55 0.57 -15.03 5.30
C THR A 55 0.96 -13.90 6.22
N THR A 56 1.54 -12.86 5.66
CA THR A 56 1.93 -11.62 6.32
C THR A 56 1.09 -10.49 5.77
N THR A 57 0.62 -9.60 6.64
CA THR A 57 0.09 -8.30 6.23
C THR A 57 1.22 -7.29 6.18
N PHE A 58 1.28 -6.52 5.11
CA PHE A 58 2.14 -5.36 4.94
C PHE A 58 1.27 -4.11 4.85
N VAL A 59 1.52 -3.16 5.73
CA VAL A 59 0.87 -1.83 5.75
C VAL A 59 1.93 -0.80 5.45
N ALA A 60 1.61 0.18 4.62
CA ALA A 60 2.50 1.30 4.33
C ALA A 60 1.73 2.52 3.85
N GLY A 61 2.43 3.64 3.82
CA GLY A 61 2.01 4.85 3.13
C GLY A 61 2.75 5.03 1.80
N LEU A 62 2.12 5.71 0.85
CA LEU A 62 2.73 6.18 -0.38
C LEU A 62 2.66 7.71 -0.43
N ARG A 63 3.81 8.34 -0.61
CA ARG A 63 3.99 9.75 -0.94
C ARG A 63 4.60 9.89 -2.33
N LEU A 64 4.65 11.09 -2.88
CA LEU A 64 5.43 11.38 -4.09
C LEU A 64 6.92 11.02 -3.95
N THR A 65 7.45 11.07 -2.75
CA THR A 65 8.87 10.82 -2.46
C THR A 65 9.23 9.35 -2.31
N GLY A 66 8.23 8.46 -2.13
CA GLY A 66 8.46 7.04 -1.90
C GLY A 66 7.43 6.41 -0.97
N MET A 67 7.71 5.18 -0.56
CA MET A 67 6.94 4.49 0.48
C MET A 67 7.40 4.96 1.86
N VAL A 68 6.43 5.20 2.75
CA VAL A 68 6.66 5.69 4.13
C VAL A 68 5.89 4.84 5.14
N ALA A 69 6.26 4.93 6.39
CA ALA A 69 5.59 4.25 7.51
C ALA A 69 5.34 2.74 7.26
N PRO A 70 6.35 1.95 6.84
CA PRO A 70 6.15 0.54 6.55
C PRO A 70 6.06 -0.28 7.84
N MET A 71 5.11 -1.22 7.88
CA MET A 71 5.00 -2.22 8.94
C MET A 71 4.60 -3.58 8.36
N VAL A 72 5.21 -4.64 8.88
CA VAL A 72 4.79 -6.03 8.63
C VAL A 72 4.26 -6.67 9.89
N LEU A 73 3.25 -7.52 9.77
CA LEU A 73 2.72 -8.30 10.88
C LEU A 73 2.33 -9.70 10.42
N ASP A 74 2.44 -10.67 11.33
CA ASP A 74 2.01 -12.04 11.07
C ASP A 74 0.47 -12.13 11.13
N GLY A 75 -0.13 -12.64 10.07
CA GLY A 75 -1.57 -12.75 9.95
C GLY A 75 -2.31 -11.45 9.54
N PRO A 76 -3.65 -11.43 9.69
CA PRO A 76 -4.48 -10.30 9.30
C PRO A 76 -4.39 -9.13 10.30
N ILE A 77 -4.50 -7.91 9.80
CA ILE A 77 -4.62 -6.73 10.65
C ILE A 77 -6.03 -6.62 11.22
N ASN A 78 -6.12 -6.28 12.50
CA ASN A 78 -7.36 -5.93 13.16
C ASN A 78 -7.34 -4.45 13.58
N ARG A 79 -8.46 -3.97 14.15
CA ARG A 79 -8.59 -2.56 14.55
C ARG A 79 -7.52 -2.10 15.55
N ASP A 80 -7.18 -2.94 16.53
CA ASP A 80 -6.21 -2.58 17.57
C ASP A 80 -4.80 -2.52 17.02
N ALA A 81 -4.44 -3.48 16.16
CA ALA A 81 -3.17 -3.48 15.45
C ALA A 81 -3.08 -2.28 14.48
N PHE A 82 -4.18 -1.92 13.81
CA PHE A 82 -4.22 -0.74 12.95
C PHE A 82 -4.05 0.56 13.77
N LEU A 83 -4.73 0.68 14.91
CA LEU A 83 -4.55 1.83 15.81
C LEU A 83 -3.11 1.91 16.32
N THR A 84 -2.51 0.78 16.67
CA THR A 84 -1.08 0.72 17.06
C THR A 84 -0.17 1.19 15.93
N TYR A 85 -0.42 0.72 14.71
CA TYR A 85 0.28 1.19 13.51
C TYR A 85 0.17 2.71 13.34
N VAL A 86 -1.04 3.26 13.44
CA VAL A 86 -1.25 4.71 13.32
C VAL A 86 -0.44 5.47 14.35
N ASN A 87 -0.52 5.09 15.64
CA ASN A 87 0.15 5.82 16.71
C ASN A 87 1.68 5.69 16.69
N GLN A 88 2.19 4.49 16.38
CA GLN A 88 3.62 4.21 16.58
C GLN A 88 4.45 4.32 15.30
N VAL A 89 3.83 4.19 14.13
CA VAL A 89 4.52 4.13 12.86
C VAL A 89 4.11 5.27 11.94
N LEU A 90 2.80 5.52 11.76
CA LEU A 90 2.33 6.54 10.83
C LEU A 90 2.50 7.96 11.40
N VAL A 91 1.98 8.22 12.60
CA VAL A 91 1.99 9.58 13.21
C VAL A 91 3.39 10.19 13.29
N PRO A 92 4.47 9.45 13.65
CA PRO A 92 5.83 9.99 13.63
C PRO A 92 6.33 10.45 12.27
N GLU A 93 5.76 9.96 11.17
CA GLU A 93 6.12 10.29 9.78
C GLU A 93 5.24 11.42 9.21
N LEU A 94 4.21 11.86 9.94
CA LEU A 94 3.33 12.94 9.51
C LEU A 94 3.91 14.31 9.86
N THR A 95 3.62 15.27 8.99
CA THR A 95 3.90 16.69 9.21
C THR A 95 2.59 17.49 9.20
N PRO A 96 2.51 18.59 9.95
CA PRO A 96 1.33 19.45 9.92
C PRO A 96 0.99 19.89 8.48
N GLY A 97 -0.29 19.74 8.13
CA GLY A 97 -0.80 20.01 6.80
C GLY A 97 -0.78 18.82 5.83
N ASP A 98 -0.30 17.65 6.27
CA ASP A 98 -0.45 16.41 5.48
C ASP A 98 -1.93 16.02 5.36
N ILE A 99 -2.25 15.35 4.26
CA ILE A 99 -3.57 14.82 3.96
C ILE A 99 -3.45 13.29 3.85
N VAL A 100 -3.84 12.60 4.91
CA VAL A 100 -3.85 11.14 4.93
C VAL A 100 -5.11 10.64 4.24
N VAL A 101 -4.94 9.82 3.22
CA VAL A 101 -6.03 9.22 2.45
C VAL A 101 -6.04 7.71 2.69
N MET A 102 -7.18 7.19 3.10
CA MET A 102 -7.38 5.75 3.36
C MET A 102 -8.59 5.24 2.58
N ASP A 103 -8.63 3.95 2.36
CA ASP A 103 -9.83 3.32 1.87
C ASP A 103 -10.97 3.37 2.92
N ASN A 104 -12.17 2.99 2.50
CA ASN A 104 -13.37 3.09 3.32
C ASN A 104 -13.67 1.81 4.13
N LEU A 105 -12.64 1.03 4.53
CA LEU A 105 -12.80 -0.17 5.34
C LEU A 105 -13.22 0.15 6.78
N SER A 106 -13.98 -0.76 7.38
CA SER A 106 -14.47 -0.60 8.76
C SER A 106 -13.35 -0.66 9.80
N SER A 107 -12.25 -1.35 9.51
CA SER A 107 -11.05 -1.41 10.35
C SER A 107 -10.36 -0.05 10.48
N HIS A 108 -10.42 0.80 9.45
CA HIS A 108 -9.80 2.11 9.39
C HIS A 108 -10.65 3.23 10.03
N LYS A 109 -11.92 2.96 10.31
CA LYS A 109 -12.89 3.96 10.84
C LYS A 109 -12.94 4.07 12.36
N GLY A 110 -11.89 3.69 13.05
CA GLY A 110 -11.78 3.89 14.49
C GLY A 110 -11.63 5.36 14.85
N ALA A 111 -12.38 5.84 15.85
CA ALA A 111 -12.27 7.23 16.34
C ALA A 111 -10.82 7.55 16.74
N GLY A 112 -10.13 6.64 17.42
CA GLY A 112 -8.75 6.84 17.86
C GLY A 112 -7.74 7.03 16.73
N ALA A 113 -7.92 6.38 15.56
CA ALA A 113 -7.02 6.58 14.42
C ALA A 113 -7.19 8.00 13.83
N ARG A 114 -8.42 8.47 13.69
CA ARG A 114 -8.71 9.84 13.26
C ARG A 114 -8.15 10.87 14.24
N GLU A 115 -8.44 10.71 15.51
CA GLU A 115 -7.96 11.61 16.57
C GLU A 115 -6.43 11.72 16.60
N ALA A 116 -5.72 10.60 16.43
CA ALA A 116 -4.26 10.58 16.41
C ALA A 116 -3.69 11.32 15.18
N ILE A 117 -4.26 11.13 13.99
CA ILE A 117 -3.85 11.80 12.76
C ILE A 117 -4.12 13.30 12.84
N GLU A 118 -5.31 13.69 13.31
CA GLU A 118 -5.70 15.10 13.46
C GLU A 118 -4.87 15.81 14.55
N ALA A 119 -4.53 15.11 15.64
CA ALA A 119 -3.63 15.63 16.69
C ALA A 119 -2.20 15.88 16.18
N ALA A 120 -1.76 15.16 15.15
CA ALA A 120 -0.49 15.40 14.46
C ALA A 120 -0.55 16.60 13.50
N GLY A 121 -1.70 17.27 13.38
CA GLY A 121 -1.90 18.40 12.47
C GLY A 121 -2.20 18.00 11.03
N ALA A 122 -2.49 16.73 10.77
CA ALA A 122 -2.86 16.21 9.45
C ALA A 122 -4.39 16.11 9.31
N THR A 123 -4.88 16.02 8.08
CA THR A 123 -6.30 15.81 7.77
C THR A 123 -6.51 14.37 7.30
N LEU A 124 -7.58 13.72 7.75
CA LEU A 124 -7.94 12.37 7.30
C LEU A 124 -9.12 12.40 6.31
N LEU A 125 -8.89 11.88 5.13
CA LEU A 125 -9.90 11.66 4.09
C LEU A 125 -10.11 10.17 3.83
N TYR A 126 -11.32 9.80 3.42
CA TYR A 126 -11.64 8.44 3.00
C TYR A 126 -12.04 8.41 1.53
N LEU A 127 -11.43 7.50 0.78
CA LEU A 127 -11.82 7.23 -0.60
C LEU A 127 -13.30 6.81 -0.70
N PRO A 128 -13.96 7.09 -1.81
CA PRO A 128 -15.27 6.53 -2.07
C PRO A 128 -15.22 4.98 -2.04
N PRO A 129 -16.31 4.31 -1.62
CA PRO A 129 -16.36 2.86 -1.66
C PRO A 129 -16.06 2.31 -3.06
N TYR A 130 -15.32 1.20 -3.13
CA TYR A 130 -14.97 0.51 -4.38
C TYR A 130 -14.26 1.40 -5.41
N SER A 131 -13.29 2.19 -4.96
CA SER A 131 -12.54 3.15 -5.80
C SER A 131 -11.03 2.93 -5.76
N PRO A 132 -10.51 1.74 -6.09
CA PRO A 132 -9.07 1.47 -6.10
C PRO A 132 -8.33 2.28 -7.18
N ASP A 133 -9.04 2.73 -8.20
CA ASP A 133 -8.53 3.59 -9.27
C ASP A 133 -8.12 4.99 -8.78
N PHE A 134 -8.67 5.46 -7.66
CA PHE A 134 -8.24 6.69 -6.98
C PHE A 134 -7.14 6.45 -5.93
N ASN A 135 -6.65 5.22 -5.81
CA ASN A 135 -5.65 4.86 -4.81
C ASN A 135 -4.30 4.51 -5.45
N PRO A 136 -3.34 5.45 -5.55
CA PRO A 136 -2.06 5.21 -6.21
C PRO A 136 -1.21 4.10 -5.56
N ILE A 137 -1.38 3.83 -4.26
CA ILE A 137 -0.64 2.79 -3.55
C ILE A 137 -0.96 1.38 -4.07
N GLU A 138 -2.12 1.16 -4.68
CA GLU A 138 -2.49 -0.12 -5.28
C GLU A 138 -1.53 -0.49 -6.43
N ASN A 139 -1.10 0.49 -7.24
CA ASN A 139 -0.09 0.28 -8.26
C ASN A 139 1.28 -0.06 -7.66
N ALA A 140 1.66 0.61 -6.57
CA ALA A 140 2.87 0.30 -5.82
C ALA A 140 2.82 -1.12 -5.24
N PHE A 141 1.70 -1.52 -4.64
CA PHE A 141 1.52 -2.88 -4.13
C PHE A 141 1.50 -3.95 -5.23
N ALA A 142 0.97 -3.64 -6.41
CA ALA A 142 1.04 -4.55 -7.56
C ALA A 142 2.50 -4.82 -7.97
N LYS A 143 3.35 -3.78 -8.03
CA LYS A 143 4.80 -3.92 -8.25
C LYS A 143 5.47 -4.71 -7.13
N LEU A 144 5.23 -4.34 -5.86
CA LEU A 144 5.80 -5.04 -4.71
C LEU A 144 5.48 -6.54 -4.77
N LYS A 145 4.23 -6.91 -5.01
CA LYS A 145 3.82 -8.31 -5.17
C LYS A 145 4.54 -9.02 -6.33
N ALA A 146 4.78 -8.33 -7.44
CA ALA A 146 5.53 -8.89 -8.56
C ALA A 146 6.99 -9.16 -8.18
N LEU A 147 7.63 -8.24 -7.44
CA LEU A 147 8.99 -8.38 -6.95
C LEU A 147 9.10 -9.49 -5.90
N LEU A 148 8.16 -9.60 -4.96
CA LEU A 148 8.11 -10.68 -3.97
C LEU A 148 7.94 -12.06 -4.61
N ARG A 149 7.10 -12.17 -5.66
CA ARG A 149 7.00 -13.42 -6.45
C ARG A 149 8.32 -13.77 -7.14
N LYS A 150 9.10 -12.77 -7.54
CA LYS A 150 10.43 -12.97 -8.13
C LYS A 150 11.46 -13.38 -7.08
N ALA A 151 11.41 -12.78 -5.89
CA ALA A 151 12.28 -13.10 -4.75
C ALA A 151 12.05 -14.54 -4.27
N ALA A 152 10.80 -15.01 -4.30
CA ALA A 152 10.41 -16.38 -3.99
C ALA A 152 10.83 -16.83 -2.58
N GLU A 153 10.73 -15.93 -1.59
CA GLU A 153 11.05 -16.23 -0.19
C GLU A 153 10.11 -17.29 0.39
N ARG A 154 10.66 -18.21 1.20
CA ARG A 154 9.95 -19.36 1.72
C ARG A 154 9.84 -19.38 3.25
N SER A 155 10.42 -18.39 3.93
CA SER A 155 10.29 -18.17 5.37
C SER A 155 9.66 -16.79 5.64
N VAL A 156 9.08 -16.61 6.81
CA VAL A 156 8.52 -15.32 7.24
C VAL A 156 9.63 -14.28 7.35
N ASP A 157 10.76 -14.62 7.99
CA ASP A 157 11.89 -13.72 8.15
C ASP A 157 12.49 -13.29 6.79
N GLY A 158 12.61 -14.23 5.85
CA GLY A 158 13.05 -13.95 4.49
C GLY A 158 12.08 -13.01 3.77
N LEU A 159 10.78 -13.27 3.91
CA LEU A 159 9.73 -12.43 3.32
C LEU A 159 9.77 -10.99 3.87
N TRP A 160 9.89 -10.83 5.20
CA TRP A 160 9.97 -9.52 5.84
C TRP A 160 11.24 -8.77 5.45
N THR A 161 12.38 -9.47 5.41
CA THR A 161 13.66 -8.91 4.94
C THR A 161 13.56 -8.48 3.47
N ALA A 162 12.89 -9.28 2.63
CA ALA A 162 12.67 -8.94 1.22
C ALA A 162 11.77 -7.71 1.08
N ILE A 163 10.68 -7.59 1.84
CA ILE A 163 9.81 -6.40 1.84
C ILE A 163 10.66 -5.17 2.17
N GLY A 164 11.42 -5.18 3.28
CA GLY A 164 12.26 -4.06 3.70
C GLY A 164 13.22 -3.57 2.61
N ARG A 165 13.87 -4.50 1.88
CA ARG A 165 14.77 -4.14 0.76
C ARG A 165 14.02 -3.64 -0.49
N LEU A 166 12.82 -4.14 -0.74
CA LEU A 166 12.09 -3.84 -1.95
C LEU A 166 11.36 -2.50 -1.90
N ILE A 167 10.99 -2.01 -0.71
CA ILE A 167 10.38 -0.68 -0.57
C ILE A 167 11.33 0.45 -0.98
N ASP A 168 12.65 0.27 -0.82
CA ASP A 168 13.66 1.26 -1.24
C ASP A 168 13.79 1.38 -2.77
N LEU A 169 13.16 0.48 -3.53
CA LEU A 169 13.16 0.52 -5.01
C LEU A 169 12.07 1.42 -5.60
N PHE A 170 11.24 2.03 -4.75
CA PHE A 170 10.20 2.96 -5.20
C PHE A 170 10.76 4.38 -5.26
N THR A 171 11.18 4.78 -6.46
CA THR A 171 11.76 6.11 -6.69
C THR A 171 10.69 7.21 -6.72
N PRO A 172 11.04 8.48 -6.41
CA PRO A 172 10.11 9.60 -6.51
C PRO A 172 9.44 9.73 -7.89
N SER A 173 10.21 9.56 -8.97
CA SER A 173 9.68 9.60 -10.33
C SER A 173 8.62 8.51 -10.59
N GLU A 174 8.83 7.32 -10.05
CA GLU A 174 7.86 6.24 -10.18
C GLU A 174 6.61 6.48 -9.33
N CYS A 175 6.78 7.00 -8.12
CA CYS A 175 5.66 7.36 -7.26
C CYS A 175 4.81 8.47 -7.90
N ALA A 176 5.43 9.50 -8.49
CA ALA A 176 4.72 10.52 -9.25
C ALA A 176 3.88 9.91 -10.38
N ASN A 177 4.41 8.94 -11.13
CA ASN A 177 3.64 8.24 -12.17
C ASN A 177 2.41 7.49 -11.60
N TYR A 178 2.50 6.95 -10.39
CA TYR A 178 1.35 6.31 -9.73
C TYR A 178 0.29 7.34 -9.34
N PHE A 179 0.70 8.51 -8.86
CA PHE A 179 -0.20 9.62 -8.54
C PHE A 179 -0.91 10.13 -9.80
N THR A 180 -0.17 10.41 -10.87
CA THR A 180 -0.75 10.80 -12.16
C THR A 180 -1.73 9.75 -12.69
N ALA A 181 -1.39 8.46 -12.60
CA ALA A 181 -2.27 7.37 -13.03
C ALA A 181 -3.56 7.26 -12.22
N ALA A 182 -3.58 7.76 -10.99
CA ALA A 182 -4.75 7.83 -10.12
C ALA A 182 -5.50 9.18 -10.19
N GLY A 183 -5.03 10.11 -11.05
CA GLY A 183 -5.64 11.41 -11.29
C GLY A 183 -5.18 12.53 -10.36
N TYR A 184 -4.09 12.32 -9.61
CA TYR A 184 -3.40 13.36 -8.84
C TYR A 184 -2.17 13.78 -9.62
N ASP A 185 -2.27 14.89 -10.36
CA ASP A 185 -1.18 15.36 -11.20
C ASP A 185 -0.23 16.24 -10.37
N PRO A 186 0.98 15.79 -10.08
CA PRO A 186 1.99 16.64 -9.49
C PRO A 186 2.53 17.56 -10.60
N ASP A 187 2.25 18.85 -10.51
CA ASP A 187 2.79 19.91 -11.38
C ASP A 187 4.33 19.89 -11.47
#